data_61ad34c02bb7a992f3bf7eb35498fe84
#
_entry.id   61ad34c02bb7a992f3bf7eb35498fe84
#
_cell.length_a   1.000
_cell.length_b   1.000
_cell.length_c   1.000
_cell.angle_alpha   90.00
_cell.angle_beta   90.00
_cell.angle_gamma   90.00
#
_symmetry.space_group_name_H-M   'P 1'
#
loop_
_entity.id
_entity.type
_entity.pdbx_description
1 polymer ?
#
loop_
_entity_poly.entity_id
_entity_poly.type
_entity_poly.pdbx_seq_one_letter_code
_entity_poly.pdbx_strand_id
1 'polypeptide(L)'
;MHASPSKAELRALALAKRDALSDEQRAAAAEALARRGAPFEITQGMIISGYAPIRSELDPAPLMKKLADKGARLALPCINARGQSLTFRSWSPQDRLMLGPLGIPEPSPAAAEVHPDVMLVPLAAFDKLGHRIGYGAGYYDYTFAHL
;
A
#
# COMPACT_ATOMS: atom_id res chain seq x y z
N MET A 1 -13.72 25.97 23.95
CA MET A 1 -14.08 24.66 23.43
C MET A 1 -13.37 24.44 22.10
N HIS A 2 -12.54 23.44 22.03
CA HIS A 2 -11.80 23.15 20.80
C HIS A 2 -12.58 22.16 19.94
N ALA A 3 -12.82 22.53 18.70
CA ALA A 3 -13.39 21.58 17.75
C ALA A 3 -12.35 20.48 17.44
N SER A 4 -12.82 19.25 17.26
CA SER A 4 -11.96 18.18 16.79
C SER A 4 -11.45 18.50 15.40
N PRO A 5 -10.17 18.17 15.07
CA PRO A 5 -9.67 18.42 13.73
C PRO A 5 -10.46 17.62 12.70
N SER A 6 -10.66 18.21 11.53
CA SER A 6 -11.30 17.53 10.42
C SER A 6 -10.39 16.42 9.87
N LYS A 7 -10.99 15.51 9.09
CA LYS A 7 -10.24 14.45 8.41
C LYS A 7 -9.15 15.03 7.50
N ALA A 8 -9.45 16.13 6.79
CA ALA A 8 -8.47 16.82 5.94
C ALA A 8 -7.33 17.43 6.75
N GLU A 9 -7.63 18.01 7.91
CA GLU A 9 -6.62 18.59 8.80
C GLU A 9 -5.71 17.50 9.38
N LEU A 10 -6.27 16.38 9.83
CA LEU A 10 -5.49 15.24 10.33
C LEU A 10 -4.59 14.67 9.23
N ARG A 11 -5.11 14.57 8.01
CA ARG A 11 -4.33 14.12 6.85
C ARG A 11 -3.15 15.04 6.60
N ALA A 12 -3.38 16.34 6.57
CA ALA A 12 -2.34 17.34 6.32
C ALA A 12 -1.24 17.29 7.40
N LEU A 13 -1.61 17.17 8.66
CA LEU A 13 -0.66 17.06 9.77
C LEU A 13 0.18 15.79 9.67
N ALA A 14 -0.45 14.66 9.38
CA ALA A 14 0.24 13.38 9.25
C ALA A 14 1.22 13.39 8.06
N LEU A 15 0.79 13.93 6.93
CA LEU A 15 1.66 14.04 5.74
C LEU A 15 2.83 14.97 6.00
N ALA A 16 2.62 16.08 6.69
CA ALA A 16 3.71 17.00 7.03
C ALA A 16 4.76 16.32 7.93
N LYS A 17 4.34 15.55 8.92
CA LYS A 17 5.27 14.77 9.76
C LYS A 17 6.05 13.75 8.95
N ARG A 18 5.38 13.05 8.06
CA ARG A 18 6.00 12.05 7.20
C ARG A 18 7.00 12.68 6.23
N ASP A 19 6.65 13.80 5.62
CA ASP A 19 7.50 14.51 4.68
C ASP A 19 8.76 15.08 5.36
N ALA A 20 8.69 15.33 6.67
CA ALA A 20 9.83 15.81 7.45
C ALA A 20 10.86 14.71 7.76
N LEU A 21 10.52 13.45 7.57
CA LEU A 21 11.46 12.34 7.76
C LEU A 21 12.50 12.36 6.64
N SER A 22 13.74 12.04 6.99
CA SER A 22 14.81 11.87 6.00
C SER A 22 14.64 10.56 5.21
N ASP A 23 15.29 10.47 4.05
CA ASP A 23 15.32 9.22 3.27
C ASP A 23 15.90 8.08 4.11
N GLU A 24 16.92 8.35 4.92
CA GLU A 24 17.52 7.36 5.80
C GLU A 24 16.54 6.86 6.86
N GLN A 25 15.76 7.75 7.45
CA GLN A 25 14.74 7.38 8.43
C GLN A 25 13.64 6.53 7.80
N ARG A 26 13.21 6.89 6.59
CA ARG A 26 12.22 6.11 5.85
C ARG A 26 12.74 4.72 5.47
N ALA A 27 13.97 4.63 5.02
CA ALA A 27 14.60 3.35 4.69
C ALA A 27 14.73 2.47 5.95
N ALA A 28 15.14 3.05 7.07
CA ALA A 28 15.24 2.32 8.34
C ALA A 28 13.88 1.80 8.82
N ALA A 29 12.81 2.58 8.63
CA ALA A 29 11.46 2.15 8.96
C ALA A 29 11.00 0.98 8.09
N ALA A 30 11.30 1.02 6.78
CA ALA A 30 10.97 -0.07 5.86
C ALA A 30 11.69 -1.37 6.23
N GLU A 31 12.98 -1.29 6.59
CA GLU A 31 13.75 -2.44 7.06
C GLU A 31 13.25 -2.97 8.41
N ALA A 32 12.89 -2.08 9.33
CA ALA A 32 12.33 -2.48 10.63
C ALA A 32 11.00 -3.22 10.46
N LEU A 33 10.16 -2.76 9.54
CA LEU A 33 8.90 -3.43 9.22
C LEU A 33 9.16 -4.84 8.66
N ALA A 34 10.11 -4.96 7.75
CA ALA A 34 10.48 -6.25 7.17
C ALA A 34 10.99 -7.23 8.23
N ARG A 35 11.82 -6.76 9.17
CA ARG A 35 12.31 -7.59 10.27
C ARG A 35 11.19 -8.04 11.20
N ARG A 36 10.23 -7.15 11.48
CA ARG A 36 9.07 -7.48 12.30
C ARG A 36 8.18 -8.54 11.63
N GLY A 37 8.06 -8.46 10.32
CA GLY A 37 7.26 -9.39 9.54
C GLY A 37 5.75 -9.17 9.69
N ALA A 38 4.99 -10.06 9.08
CA ALA A 38 3.54 -10.01 9.14
C ALA A 38 3.00 -10.59 10.45
N PRO A 39 1.90 -10.03 11.00
CA PRO A 39 1.30 -10.53 12.23
C PRO A 39 0.42 -11.78 12.01
N PHE A 40 0.63 -12.50 10.92
CA PHE A 40 -0.14 -13.70 10.55
C PHE A 40 0.79 -14.68 9.85
N GLU A 41 0.36 -15.94 9.79
CA GLU A 41 1.11 -17.00 9.11
C GLU A 41 1.01 -16.86 7.60
N ILE A 42 2.15 -17.04 6.91
CA ILE A 42 2.21 -17.06 5.46
C ILE A 42 2.05 -18.49 4.96
N THR A 43 0.98 -18.75 4.24
CA THR A 43 0.75 -20.05 3.61
C THR A 43 1.24 -20.02 2.16
N GLN A 44 1.70 -21.15 1.67
CA GLN A 44 2.22 -21.29 0.31
C GLN A 44 1.16 -20.86 -0.71
N GLY A 45 1.52 -19.94 -1.61
CA GLY A 45 0.63 -19.46 -2.65
C GLY A 45 -0.36 -18.39 -2.23
N MET A 46 -0.36 -17.97 -0.96
CA MET A 46 -1.16 -16.86 -0.47
C MET A 46 -0.84 -15.62 -1.30
N ILE A 47 -1.87 -14.91 -1.77
CA ILE A 47 -1.70 -13.71 -2.58
C ILE A 47 -1.73 -12.49 -1.68
N ILE A 48 -0.64 -11.73 -1.69
CA ILE A 48 -0.50 -10.51 -0.90
C ILE A 48 -0.26 -9.36 -1.85
N SER A 49 -1.15 -8.36 -1.84
CA SER A 49 -0.91 -7.15 -2.61
C SER A 49 -0.12 -6.16 -1.79
N GLY A 50 0.85 -5.54 -2.43
CA GLY A 50 1.57 -4.39 -1.91
C GLY A 50 1.15 -3.14 -2.66
N TYR A 51 2.05 -2.17 -2.69
CA TYR A 51 1.88 -0.95 -3.46
C TYR A 51 3.25 -0.41 -3.84
N ALA A 52 3.32 0.32 -4.94
CA ALA A 52 4.51 1.08 -5.30
C ALA A 52 4.47 2.41 -4.53
N PRO A 53 5.45 2.68 -3.65
CA PRO A 53 5.41 3.89 -2.84
C PRO A 53 5.58 5.14 -3.70
N ILE A 54 4.83 6.17 -3.36
CA ILE A 54 4.95 7.49 -3.95
C ILE A 54 5.29 8.51 -2.87
N ARG A 55 6.07 9.53 -3.24
CA ARG A 55 6.49 10.60 -2.33
C ARG A 55 7.13 10.02 -1.06
N SER A 56 6.64 10.41 0.12
CA SER A 56 7.19 10.00 1.40
C SER A 56 6.51 8.77 2.00
N GLU A 57 5.81 7.99 1.20
CA GLU A 57 5.16 6.75 1.68
C GLU A 57 6.19 5.76 2.20
N LEU A 58 5.78 4.98 3.20
CA LEU A 58 6.55 3.84 3.67
C LEU A 58 6.74 2.86 2.52
N ASP A 59 7.96 2.44 2.26
CA ASP A 59 8.26 1.48 1.20
C ASP A 59 7.97 0.05 1.68
N PRO A 60 7.00 -0.65 1.11
CA PRO A 60 6.69 -2.01 1.49
C PRO A 60 7.61 -3.05 0.83
N ALA A 61 8.50 -2.65 -0.09
CA ALA A 61 9.30 -3.59 -0.86
C ALA A 61 10.14 -4.55 -0.03
N PRO A 62 10.85 -4.13 1.03
CA PRO A 62 11.60 -5.08 1.86
C PRO A 62 10.70 -6.12 2.53
N LEU A 63 9.54 -5.71 3.03
CA LEU A 63 8.57 -6.63 3.60
C LEU A 63 8.02 -7.57 2.54
N MET A 64 7.63 -7.05 1.38
CA MET A 64 7.07 -7.85 0.29
C MET A 64 8.05 -8.94 -0.15
N LYS A 65 9.34 -8.59 -0.28
CA LYS A 65 10.38 -9.57 -0.61
C LYS A 65 10.43 -10.69 0.42
N LYS A 66 10.39 -10.34 1.69
CA LYS A 66 10.41 -11.32 2.78
C LYS A 66 9.19 -12.24 2.74
N LEU A 67 8.01 -11.69 2.46
CA LEU A 67 6.79 -12.47 2.32
C LEU A 67 6.86 -13.42 1.12
N ALA A 68 7.40 -12.96 -0.01
CA ALA A 68 7.61 -13.79 -1.18
C ALA A 68 8.59 -14.92 -0.89
N ASP A 69 9.67 -14.65 -0.16
CA ASP A 69 10.64 -15.67 0.25
C ASP A 69 10.00 -16.76 1.13
N LYS A 70 8.92 -16.44 1.80
CA LYS A 70 8.15 -17.39 2.61
C LYS A 70 7.05 -18.14 1.84
N GLY A 71 6.93 -17.88 0.55
CA GLY A 71 6.00 -18.58 -0.32
C GLY A 71 4.76 -17.79 -0.75
N ALA A 72 4.63 -16.51 -0.36
CA ALA A 72 3.55 -15.68 -0.85
C ALA A 72 3.75 -15.32 -2.31
N ARG A 73 2.64 -15.16 -3.02
CA ARG A 73 2.61 -14.56 -4.36
C ARG A 73 2.26 -13.10 -4.22
N LEU A 74 2.95 -12.25 -4.94
CA LEU A 74 2.76 -10.81 -4.84
C LEU A 74 1.86 -10.27 -5.95
N ALA A 75 1.18 -9.18 -5.63
CA ALA A 75 0.37 -8.43 -6.58
C ALA A 75 0.53 -6.93 -6.31
N LEU A 76 0.24 -6.12 -7.30
CA LEU A 76 0.17 -4.67 -7.18
C LEU A 76 -1.15 -4.16 -7.75
N PRO A 77 -1.65 -3.03 -7.24
CA PRO A 77 -2.90 -2.45 -7.70
C PRO A 77 -2.73 -1.68 -9.01
N CYS A 78 -3.75 -1.76 -9.84
CA CYS A 78 -3.90 -0.91 -11.02
C CYS A 78 -5.12 -0.02 -10.81
N ILE A 79 -4.96 1.27 -11.08
CA ILE A 79 -6.03 2.24 -10.96
C ILE A 79 -6.89 2.19 -12.23
N ASN A 80 -8.19 2.02 -12.03
CA ASN A 80 -9.18 2.14 -13.10
C ASN A 80 -9.69 3.58 -13.14
N ALA A 81 -10.99 3.81 -13.21
CA ALA A 81 -11.54 5.13 -13.13
C ALA A 81 -11.77 5.54 -11.67
N ARG A 82 -11.79 6.85 -11.40
CA ARG A 82 -12.16 7.37 -10.09
C ARG A 82 -13.57 6.87 -9.72
N GLY A 83 -13.75 6.42 -8.48
CA GLY A 83 -15.01 5.83 -8.03
C GLY A 83 -15.18 4.37 -8.41
N GLN A 84 -14.14 3.71 -8.91
CA GLN A 84 -14.13 2.28 -9.20
C GLN A 84 -13.11 1.56 -8.32
N SER A 85 -13.32 0.27 -8.12
CA SER A 85 -12.40 -0.58 -7.40
C SER A 85 -11.07 -0.69 -8.13
N LEU A 86 -10.00 -0.94 -7.36
CA LEU A 86 -8.70 -1.28 -7.93
C LEU A 86 -8.74 -2.67 -8.56
N THR A 87 -7.98 -2.86 -9.61
CA THR A 87 -7.67 -4.19 -10.15
C THR A 87 -6.28 -4.59 -9.64
N PHE A 88 -6.13 -5.81 -9.13
CA PHE A 88 -4.83 -6.32 -8.69
C PHE A 88 -4.29 -7.28 -9.73
N ARG A 89 -3.01 -7.11 -10.08
CA ARG A 89 -2.34 -7.96 -11.05
C ARG A 89 -1.11 -8.60 -10.45
N SER A 90 -0.85 -9.83 -10.85
CA SER A 90 0.32 -10.58 -10.43
C SER A 90 1.60 -9.81 -10.77
N TRP A 91 2.54 -9.78 -9.82
CA TRP A 91 3.79 -9.08 -9.97
C TRP A 91 4.89 -9.77 -9.18
N SER A 92 6.11 -9.72 -9.71
CA SER A 92 7.31 -10.11 -8.96
C SER A 92 8.36 -9.01 -9.09
N PRO A 93 9.36 -8.95 -8.19
CA PRO A 93 10.36 -7.88 -8.19
C PRO A 93 11.15 -7.74 -9.51
N GLN A 94 11.22 -8.78 -10.31
CA GLN A 94 11.90 -8.77 -11.61
C GLN A 94 11.04 -8.19 -12.74
N ASP A 95 9.73 -8.07 -12.53
CA ASP A 95 8.82 -7.59 -13.55
C ASP A 95 8.94 -6.09 -13.71
N ARG A 96 8.95 -5.63 -14.98
CA ARG A 96 8.96 -4.21 -15.29
C ARG A 96 7.60 -3.59 -14.99
N LEU A 97 7.62 -2.44 -14.33
CA LEU A 97 6.41 -1.65 -14.09
C LEU A 97 6.24 -0.61 -15.20
N MET A 98 4.99 -0.25 -15.46
CA MET A 98 4.60 0.80 -16.41
C MET A 98 3.93 1.93 -15.65
N LEU A 99 4.06 3.17 -16.14
CA LEU A 99 3.36 4.30 -15.51
C LEU A 99 1.87 4.21 -15.82
N GLY A 100 1.07 4.14 -14.76
CA GLY A 100 -0.37 4.17 -14.84
C GLY A 100 -0.94 5.59 -14.73
N PRO A 101 -2.26 5.71 -14.60
CA PRO A 101 -2.90 6.98 -14.28
C PRO A 101 -2.27 7.60 -13.03
N LEU A 102 -2.21 8.90 -12.94
CA LEU A 102 -1.59 9.61 -11.82
C LEU A 102 -0.07 9.42 -11.70
N GLY A 103 0.59 8.81 -12.69
CA GLY A 103 2.03 8.59 -12.67
C GLY A 103 2.51 7.54 -11.66
N ILE A 104 1.63 6.69 -11.18
CA ILE A 104 1.98 5.61 -10.25
C ILE A 104 2.39 4.38 -11.04
N PRO A 105 3.57 3.76 -10.75
CA PRO A 105 3.96 2.53 -11.42
C PRO A 105 2.98 1.39 -11.18
N GLU A 106 2.65 0.67 -12.24
CA GLU A 106 1.69 -0.44 -12.23
C GLU A 106 2.22 -1.64 -12.98
N PRO A 107 1.75 -2.86 -12.67
CA PRO A 107 2.04 -4.03 -13.50
C PRO A 107 1.51 -3.88 -14.92
N SER A 108 2.11 -4.63 -15.85
CA SER A 108 1.64 -4.68 -17.23
C SER A 108 0.16 -5.08 -17.27
N PRO A 109 -0.64 -4.47 -18.19
CA PRO A 109 -2.02 -4.93 -18.42
C PRO A 109 -2.12 -6.40 -18.87
N ALA A 110 -1.02 -6.96 -19.36
CA ALA A 110 -0.95 -8.38 -19.74
C ALA A 110 -0.72 -9.31 -18.53
N ALA A 111 -0.34 -8.78 -17.37
CA ALA A 111 -0.18 -9.59 -16.17
C ALA A 111 -1.55 -10.09 -15.69
N ALA A 112 -1.57 -11.31 -15.14
CA ALA A 112 -2.81 -11.92 -14.69
C ALA A 112 -3.48 -11.11 -13.59
N GLU A 113 -4.80 -10.93 -13.71
CA GLU A 113 -5.61 -10.38 -12.65
C GLU A 113 -5.73 -11.41 -11.53
N VAL A 114 -5.56 -10.96 -10.30
CA VAL A 114 -5.63 -11.82 -9.11
C VAL A 114 -6.45 -11.14 -8.03
N HIS A 115 -6.90 -11.95 -7.07
CA HIS A 115 -7.65 -11.45 -5.91
C HIS A 115 -6.81 -11.67 -4.66
N PRO A 116 -6.31 -10.59 -4.02
CA PRO A 116 -5.47 -10.73 -2.84
C PRO A 116 -6.20 -11.35 -1.66
N ASP A 117 -5.50 -12.21 -0.94
CA ASP A 117 -5.95 -12.71 0.36
C ASP A 117 -5.67 -11.69 1.46
N VAL A 118 -4.59 -10.93 1.28
CA VAL A 118 -4.15 -9.88 2.20
C VAL A 118 -3.71 -8.66 1.39
N MET A 119 -4.06 -7.48 1.86
CA MET A 119 -3.64 -6.23 1.23
C MET A 119 -2.80 -5.40 2.19
N LEU A 120 -1.61 -4.98 1.72
CA LEU A 120 -0.84 -3.92 2.36
C LEU A 120 -1.36 -2.60 1.78
N VAL A 121 -1.87 -1.74 2.64
CA VAL A 121 -2.61 -0.55 2.22
C VAL A 121 -1.85 0.71 2.62
N PRO A 122 -1.52 1.61 1.67
CA PRO A 122 -0.93 2.89 2.01
C PRO A 122 -1.96 3.77 2.73
N LEU A 123 -1.48 4.58 3.67
CA LEU A 123 -2.34 5.47 4.43
C LEU A 123 -1.57 6.71 4.87
N ALA A 124 -2.28 7.78 5.20
CA ALA A 124 -1.71 8.98 5.78
C ALA A 124 -1.67 8.90 7.31
N ALA A 125 -2.70 8.33 7.92
CA ALA A 125 -2.81 8.21 9.37
C ALA A 125 -3.71 7.03 9.76
N PHE A 126 -3.55 6.56 10.98
CA PHE A 126 -4.40 5.50 11.54
C PHE A 126 -4.56 5.72 13.04
N ASP A 127 -5.52 5.03 13.66
CA ASP A 127 -5.72 5.02 15.10
C ASP A 127 -5.58 3.60 15.67
N LYS A 128 -5.70 3.49 16.98
CA LYS A 128 -5.57 2.20 17.68
C LYS A 128 -6.72 1.24 17.42
N LEU A 129 -7.84 1.75 16.89
CA LEU A 129 -9.03 0.95 16.56
C LEU A 129 -9.03 0.44 15.13
N GLY A 130 -7.99 0.74 14.36
CA GLY A 130 -7.89 0.28 12.99
C GLY A 130 -8.53 1.20 11.95
N HIS A 131 -8.98 2.39 12.34
CA HIS A 131 -9.45 3.38 11.38
C HIS A 131 -8.25 3.97 10.64
N ARG A 132 -8.42 4.22 9.35
CA ARG A 132 -7.37 4.78 8.51
C ARG A 132 -7.85 6.02 7.77
N ILE A 133 -6.91 6.94 7.52
CA ILE A 133 -7.10 8.09 6.64
C ILE A 133 -6.17 7.90 5.44
N GLY A 134 -6.75 7.77 4.25
CA GLY A 134 -6.02 7.70 2.99
C GLY A 134 -5.77 9.10 2.42
N TYR A 135 -5.68 9.18 1.10
CA TYR A 135 -5.30 10.41 0.38
C TYR A 135 -6.49 11.16 -0.19
N GLY A 136 -7.71 10.73 0.08
CA GLY A 136 -8.95 11.42 -0.30
C GLY A 136 -9.58 10.95 -1.61
N ALA A 137 -8.90 10.14 -2.43
CA ALA A 137 -9.46 9.64 -3.68
C ALA A 137 -10.39 8.42 -3.50
N GLY A 138 -10.25 7.69 -2.38
CA GLY A 138 -11.16 6.62 -2.01
C GLY A 138 -10.98 5.29 -2.76
N TYR A 139 -9.89 5.09 -3.48
CA TYR A 139 -9.68 3.87 -4.28
C TYR A 139 -9.75 2.60 -3.44
N TYR A 140 -9.07 2.57 -2.28
CA TYR A 140 -9.10 1.40 -1.41
C TYR A 140 -10.44 1.23 -0.71
N ASP A 141 -11.10 2.32 -0.31
CA ASP A 141 -12.43 2.25 0.30
C ASP A 141 -13.45 1.67 -0.66
N TYR A 142 -13.42 2.07 -1.94
CA TYR A 142 -14.24 1.46 -2.98
C TYR A 142 -13.94 -0.02 -3.15
N THR A 143 -12.66 -0.38 -3.15
CA THR A 143 -12.22 -1.77 -3.28
C THR A 143 -12.73 -2.61 -2.13
N PHE A 144 -12.60 -2.14 -0.89
CA PHE A 144 -13.09 -2.85 0.29
C PHE A 144 -14.60 -3.05 0.27
N ALA A 145 -15.35 -2.09 -0.24
CA ALA A 145 -16.81 -2.18 -0.32
C ALA A 145 -17.29 -3.24 -1.31
N HIS A 146 -16.43 -3.70 -2.24
CA HIS A 146 -16.78 -4.62 -3.31
C HIS A 146 -16.05 -5.97 -3.24
N LEU A 147 -15.43 -6.23 -2.10
CA LEU A 147 -14.79 -7.54 -1.83
C LEU A 147 -15.79 -8.60 -1.38
#